data_3f024b14ca027e6ef20952c65edc35c0
#
_entry.id   3f024b14ca027e6ef20952c65edc35c0
#
_cell.length_a   1.000
_cell.length_b   1.000
_cell.length_c   1.000
_cell.angle_alpha   90.00
_cell.angle_beta   90.00
_cell.angle_gamma   90.00
#
_symmetry.space_group_name_H-M   'P 1'
#
loop_
_entity.id
_entity.type
_entity.pdbx_description
1 polymer ?
#
loop_
_entity_poly.entity_id
_entity_poly.type
_entity_poly.pdbx_seq_one_letter_code
_entity_poly.pdbx_strand_id
1 'polypeptide(L)'
;MKTSRRRFLALSALGLAAATRPSVSQAQNLPKPPQPARLRLSCQEGVAPGKTLTEKLDFLEAHGFEGIEPWGGGLPGRVEEFQKALRGRKIRISAVCAGFEGVLISEQEEVRQKAIRSIKEILTAAGALGAVGLIVVPAFHGQTKLGHVDGRELLVKLLPELGEHAHKAGTRILLEPLNRRETWFLRQLADAAAICRDVNHPGVAVMGDFWHMTWEEPSDFAAFVAAGSYLQHVHIASRKERKMPGEDEGDNYVDGMRGLKFIGYQNFISFECGSKGDPRQSIPAAVRLLREQWAAA
;
A
#
# COMPACT_ATOMS: atom_id res chain seq x y z
N MET A 1 -11.98 -71.20 0.43
CA MET A 1 -13.22 -70.52 0.87
C MET A 1 -13.40 -69.23 0.03
N LYS A 2 -14.35 -69.21 -0.89
CA LYS A 2 -14.65 -68.06 -1.74
C LYS A 2 -15.72 -67.22 -1.06
N THR A 3 -15.38 -66.09 -0.49
CA THR A 3 -16.34 -65.12 0.04
C THR A 3 -16.72 -64.10 -1.03
N SER A 4 -17.97 -64.10 -1.30
CA SER A 4 -18.66 -63.45 -2.43
C SER A 4 -18.60 -61.91 -2.36
N ARG A 5 -18.20 -61.31 -3.47
CA ARG A 5 -18.20 -59.86 -3.80
C ARG A 5 -19.63 -59.25 -3.86
N ARG A 6 -20.68 -59.96 -3.51
CA ARG A 6 -22.08 -59.53 -3.67
C ARG A 6 -22.74 -58.92 -2.45
N ARG A 7 -22.03 -58.78 -1.31
CA ARG A 7 -22.59 -58.19 -0.06
C ARG A 7 -22.15 -56.75 0.25
N PHE A 8 -21.35 -56.12 -0.65
CA PHE A 8 -20.87 -54.75 -0.45
C PHE A 8 -21.66 -53.66 -1.20
N LEU A 9 -22.69 -54.05 -1.98
CA LEU A 9 -23.49 -53.12 -2.79
C LEU A 9 -24.92 -52.87 -2.30
N ALA A 10 -25.23 -53.28 -1.10
CA ALA A 10 -26.60 -53.16 -0.57
C ALA A 10 -26.79 -52.20 0.64
N LEU A 11 -25.78 -51.39 0.96
CA LEU A 11 -25.82 -50.43 2.11
C LEU A 11 -25.44 -48.99 1.76
N SER A 12 -25.49 -48.59 0.50
CA SER A 12 -25.18 -47.21 0.06
C SER A 12 -26.34 -46.47 -0.60
N ALA A 13 -27.60 -46.83 -0.24
CA ALA A 13 -28.80 -46.22 -0.79
C ALA A 13 -29.70 -45.58 0.25
N LEU A 14 -29.13 -44.96 1.30
CA LEU A 14 -29.93 -44.12 2.24
C LEU A 14 -28.98 -43.04 2.78
N GLY A 15 -29.01 -41.84 2.19
CA GLY A 15 -28.27 -40.71 2.69
C GLY A 15 -27.94 -39.65 1.65
N LEU A 16 -28.77 -39.44 0.59
CA LEU A 16 -28.74 -38.17 -0.11
C LEU A 16 -29.45 -37.12 0.77
N ALA A 17 -28.76 -36.63 1.80
CA ALA A 17 -29.11 -35.36 2.40
C ALA A 17 -28.94 -34.31 1.32
N ALA A 18 -30.01 -33.65 0.88
CA ALA A 18 -29.96 -32.52 -0.03
C ALA A 18 -29.06 -31.47 0.58
N ALA A 19 -27.83 -31.39 0.09
CA ALA A 19 -26.98 -30.23 0.31
C ALA A 19 -27.71 -29.06 -0.33
N THR A 20 -28.44 -28.29 0.46
CA THR A 20 -29.02 -27.01 0.06
C THR A 20 -27.86 -26.13 -0.35
N ARG A 21 -27.72 -25.95 -1.68
CA ARG A 21 -26.82 -24.92 -2.21
C ARG A 21 -27.24 -23.61 -1.54
N PRO A 22 -26.29 -22.87 -0.92
CA PRO A 22 -26.62 -21.54 -0.42
C PRO A 22 -27.15 -20.74 -1.61
N SER A 23 -28.34 -20.22 -1.48
CA SER A 23 -28.96 -19.41 -2.52
C SER A 23 -28.07 -18.20 -2.75
N VAL A 24 -27.90 -17.77 -4.00
CA VAL A 24 -27.16 -16.57 -4.45
C VAL A 24 -27.61 -15.28 -3.71
N SER A 25 -28.71 -15.33 -2.99
CA SER A 25 -29.28 -14.27 -2.15
C SER A 25 -28.41 -13.88 -0.94
N GLN A 26 -27.46 -14.71 -0.48
CA GLN A 26 -26.61 -14.36 0.67
C GLN A 26 -25.42 -13.43 0.31
N ALA A 27 -25.13 -13.25 -0.97
CA ALA A 27 -24.08 -12.32 -1.41
C ALA A 27 -24.48 -10.84 -1.28
N GLN A 28 -25.75 -10.54 -0.99
CA GLN A 28 -26.28 -9.16 -0.93
C GLN A 28 -26.15 -8.49 0.44
N ASN A 29 -25.67 -9.18 1.47
CA ASN A 29 -25.56 -8.67 2.84
C ASN A 29 -24.12 -8.46 3.32
N LEU A 30 -23.19 -8.15 2.43
CA LEU A 30 -21.89 -7.67 2.86
C LEU A 30 -22.06 -6.30 3.55
N PRO A 31 -21.45 -6.09 4.73
CA PRO A 31 -21.55 -4.82 5.42
C PRO A 31 -21.06 -3.71 4.51
N LYS A 32 -21.91 -2.72 4.23
CA LYS A 32 -21.50 -1.54 3.49
C LYS A 32 -20.41 -0.82 4.27
N PRO A 33 -19.36 -0.31 3.61
CA PRO A 33 -18.35 0.49 4.29
C PRO A 33 -19.03 1.67 5.02
N PRO A 34 -18.56 2.04 6.21
CA PRO A 34 -19.19 3.09 7.02
C PRO A 34 -19.19 4.46 6.34
N GLN A 35 -18.31 4.67 5.37
CA GLN A 35 -18.24 5.90 4.55
C GLN A 35 -17.96 5.55 3.08
N PRO A 36 -18.51 6.30 2.11
CA PRO A 36 -18.14 6.16 0.70
C PRO A 36 -16.66 6.46 0.51
N ALA A 37 -15.97 5.63 -0.27
CA ALA A 37 -14.57 5.87 -0.62
C ALA A 37 -14.39 7.21 -1.37
N ARG A 38 -13.22 7.80 -1.23
CA ARG A 38 -12.85 9.06 -1.88
C ARG A 38 -11.61 8.90 -2.74
N LEU A 39 -11.64 9.50 -3.93
CA LEU A 39 -10.43 9.65 -4.75
C LEU A 39 -9.67 10.90 -4.28
N ARG A 40 -8.63 10.70 -3.47
CA ARG A 40 -7.74 11.75 -3.00
C ARG A 40 -6.38 11.58 -3.62
N LEU A 41 -6.02 12.46 -4.54
CA LEU A 41 -4.77 12.35 -5.26
C LEU A 41 -3.63 13.00 -4.48
N SER A 42 -2.48 12.34 -4.51
CA SER A 42 -1.19 12.80 -4.00
C SER A 42 -0.11 12.60 -5.06
N CYS A 43 1.03 13.23 -4.87
CA CYS A 43 2.16 13.11 -5.77
C CYS A 43 3.46 13.16 -4.97
N GLN A 44 4.41 12.30 -5.30
CA GLN A 44 5.75 12.41 -4.73
C GLN A 44 6.38 13.76 -5.07
N GLU A 45 7.10 14.35 -4.11
CA GLU A 45 7.77 15.64 -4.28
C GLU A 45 8.73 15.66 -5.48
N GLY A 46 9.39 14.52 -5.74
CA GLY A 46 10.32 14.36 -6.86
C GLY A 46 9.62 14.30 -8.23
N VAL A 47 8.35 13.94 -8.27
CA VAL A 47 7.53 13.84 -9.50
C VAL A 47 6.86 15.17 -9.81
N ALA A 48 6.48 15.93 -8.79
CA ALA A 48 5.81 17.21 -8.94
C ALA A 48 6.71 18.27 -9.62
N PRO A 49 6.22 18.92 -10.69
CA PRO A 49 7.01 19.95 -11.39
C PRO A 49 7.09 21.24 -10.57
N GLY A 50 8.27 21.84 -10.55
CA GLY A 50 8.60 23.07 -9.80
C GLY A 50 10.04 23.03 -9.31
N LYS A 51 10.65 24.19 -9.14
CA LYS A 51 12.03 24.33 -8.61
C LYS A 51 12.03 24.41 -7.09
N THR A 52 10.98 24.95 -6.51
CA THR A 52 10.82 25.12 -5.07
C THR A 52 9.64 24.29 -4.57
N LEU A 53 9.60 23.98 -3.28
CA LEU A 53 8.47 23.30 -2.65
C LEU A 53 7.16 24.08 -2.87
N THR A 54 7.21 25.40 -2.76
CA THR A 54 6.05 26.28 -3.01
C THR A 54 5.50 26.13 -4.43
N GLU A 55 6.36 26.19 -5.45
CA GLU A 55 5.95 26.01 -6.85
C GLU A 55 5.32 24.63 -7.09
N LYS A 56 5.87 23.58 -6.48
CA LYS A 56 5.31 22.22 -6.56
C LYS A 56 3.92 22.15 -5.93
N LEU A 57 3.75 22.72 -4.76
CA LEU A 57 2.45 22.77 -4.07
C LEU A 57 1.42 23.58 -4.86
N ASP A 58 1.79 24.73 -5.42
CA ASP A 58 0.92 25.55 -6.25
C ASP A 58 0.44 24.79 -7.49
N PHE A 59 1.36 24.08 -8.15
CA PHE A 59 1.02 23.24 -9.30
C PHE A 59 0.06 22.11 -8.92
N LEU A 60 0.35 21.39 -7.84
CA LEU A 60 -0.47 20.26 -7.39
C LEU A 60 -1.89 20.72 -6.99
N GLU A 61 -2.01 21.81 -6.22
CA GLU A 61 -3.32 22.34 -5.81
C GLU A 61 -4.14 22.81 -7.03
N ALA A 62 -3.50 23.48 -8.02
CA ALA A 62 -4.15 23.89 -9.25
C ALA A 62 -4.73 22.73 -10.07
N HIS A 63 -4.19 21.51 -9.92
CA HIS A 63 -4.66 20.31 -10.60
C HIS A 63 -5.49 19.38 -9.70
N GLY A 64 -5.87 19.85 -8.50
CA GLY A 64 -6.81 19.16 -7.60
C GLY A 64 -6.21 18.02 -6.82
N PHE A 65 -4.90 18.07 -6.56
CA PHE A 65 -4.27 17.19 -5.59
C PHE A 65 -4.58 17.66 -4.17
N GLU A 66 -4.75 16.69 -3.28
CA GLU A 66 -4.97 16.91 -1.85
C GLU A 66 -3.74 16.49 -1.02
N GLY A 67 -2.74 15.86 -1.64
CA GLY A 67 -1.54 15.37 -0.96
C GLY A 67 -0.25 15.64 -1.72
N ILE A 68 0.86 15.72 -0.95
CA ILE A 68 2.23 15.63 -1.44
C ILE A 68 2.97 14.60 -0.58
N GLU A 69 3.89 13.85 -1.18
CA GLU A 69 4.63 12.78 -0.55
C GLU A 69 6.13 13.07 -0.60
N PRO A 70 6.76 13.48 0.51
CA PRO A 70 8.20 13.68 0.58
C PRO A 70 8.96 12.37 0.70
N TRP A 71 10.23 12.41 0.30
CA TRP A 71 11.21 11.38 0.62
C TRP A 71 11.63 11.45 2.08
N GLY A 72 11.79 10.28 2.76
CA GLY A 72 12.12 10.23 4.19
C GLY A 72 13.54 10.63 4.52
N GLY A 73 14.50 10.32 3.63
CA GLY A 73 15.89 10.69 3.84
C GLY A 73 16.09 12.22 3.93
N GLY A 74 16.60 12.67 5.08
CA GLY A 74 16.78 14.10 5.37
C GLY A 74 15.50 14.84 5.80
N LEU A 75 14.34 14.19 5.81
CA LEU A 75 13.08 14.81 6.20
C LEU A 75 13.09 15.42 7.62
N PRO A 76 13.74 14.82 8.64
CA PRO A 76 13.84 15.45 9.97
C PRO A 76 14.38 16.88 9.94
N GLY A 77 15.31 17.18 9.05
CA GLY A 77 15.86 18.53 8.86
C GLY A 77 14.98 19.48 8.04
N ARG A 78 13.86 18.98 7.46
CA ARG A 78 12.95 19.75 6.59
C ARG A 78 11.55 19.96 7.17
N VAL A 79 11.31 19.55 8.41
CA VAL A 79 9.99 19.66 9.06
C VAL A 79 9.48 21.10 9.05
N GLU A 80 10.29 22.06 9.45
CA GLU A 80 9.91 23.47 9.47
C GLU A 80 9.63 24.05 8.07
N GLU A 81 10.42 23.62 7.05
CA GLU A 81 10.20 23.99 5.64
C GLU A 81 8.80 23.58 5.19
N PHE A 82 8.43 22.30 5.42
CA PHE A 82 7.11 21.79 5.07
C PHE A 82 6.00 22.46 5.86
N GLN A 83 6.16 22.62 7.17
CA GLN A 83 5.16 23.28 8.00
C GLN A 83 4.89 24.73 7.54
N LYS A 84 5.94 25.45 7.17
CA LYS A 84 5.83 26.81 6.63
C LYS A 84 5.14 26.81 5.28
N ALA A 85 5.56 25.92 4.36
CA ALA A 85 5.02 25.87 3.00
C ALA A 85 3.56 25.41 2.97
N LEU A 86 3.12 24.56 3.89
CA LEU A 86 1.74 24.03 3.97
C LEU A 86 0.77 24.95 4.76
N ARG A 87 1.26 26.01 5.39
CA ARG A 87 0.42 26.90 6.20
C ARG A 87 -0.66 27.57 5.34
N GLY A 88 -1.92 27.39 5.74
CA GLY A 88 -3.08 27.96 5.04
C GLY A 88 -3.49 27.21 3.77
N ARG A 89 -2.78 26.15 3.36
CA ARG A 89 -3.12 25.35 2.19
C ARG A 89 -4.09 24.21 2.52
N LYS A 90 -4.78 23.70 1.50
CA LYS A 90 -5.63 22.50 1.62
C LYS A 90 -4.83 21.21 1.46
N ILE A 91 -3.77 21.24 0.67
CA ILE A 91 -2.87 20.10 0.45
C ILE A 91 -2.16 19.70 1.76
N ARG A 92 -1.95 18.41 1.99
CA ARG A 92 -1.37 17.83 3.20
C ARG A 92 -0.24 16.87 2.83
N ILE A 93 0.60 16.47 3.79
CA ILE A 93 1.48 15.33 3.60
C ILE A 93 0.62 14.07 3.57
N SER A 94 0.73 13.29 2.48
CA SER A 94 -0.01 12.03 2.34
C SER A 94 0.67 10.89 3.11
N ALA A 95 1.88 10.54 2.70
CA ALA A 95 2.76 9.59 3.36
C ALA A 95 4.20 10.09 3.22
N VAL A 96 5.15 9.40 3.81
CA VAL A 96 6.59 9.61 3.64
C VAL A 96 7.16 8.38 2.96
N CYS A 97 7.85 8.57 1.82
CA CYS A 97 8.40 7.45 1.06
C CYS A 97 9.79 7.08 1.56
N ALA A 98 9.92 5.89 2.15
CA ALA A 98 11.18 5.23 2.50
C ALA A 98 12.27 6.17 3.07
N GLY A 99 13.51 6.06 2.57
CA GLY A 99 14.61 6.97 2.89
C GLY A 99 15.36 6.68 4.20
N PHE A 100 15.02 5.59 4.90
CA PHE A 100 15.76 5.14 6.08
C PHE A 100 17.04 4.38 5.70
N GLU A 101 17.99 4.36 6.61
CA GLU A 101 19.26 3.66 6.47
C GLU A 101 19.18 2.26 7.08
N GLY A 102 20.06 1.34 6.65
CA GLY A 102 20.12 -0.02 7.13
C GLY A 102 19.07 -0.95 6.49
N VAL A 103 18.89 -2.14 7.03
CA VAL A 103 17.96 -3.17 6.55
C VAL A 103 17.23 -3.77 7.74
N LEU A 104 15.90 -3.63 7.74
CA LEU A 104 15.09 -3.95 8.92
C LEU A 104 15.15 -5.43 9.30
N ILE A 105 15.18 -6.34 8.31
CA ILE A 105 15.29 -7.79 8.55
C ILE A 105 16.68 -8.33 8.20
N SER A 106 17.76 -7.57 8.48
CA SER A 106 19.12 -8.08 8.34
C SER A 106 19.43 -9.12 9.44
N GLU A 107 20.23 -10.13 9.14
CA GLU A 107 20.83 -11.03 10.13
C GLU A 107 21.85 -10.34 11.05
N GLN A 108 22.38 -9.18 10.60
CA GLN A 108 23.37 -8.42 11.35
C GLN A 108 22.66 -7.40 12.27
N GLU A 109 22.87 -7.56 13.58
CA GLU A 109 22.22 -6.71 14.60
C GLU A 109 22.50 -5.22 14.39
N GLU A 110 23.75 -4.85 14.09
CA GLU A 110 24.12 -3.45 13.89
C GLU A 110 23.37 -2.80 12.71
N VAL A 111 23.20 -3.56 11.61
CA VAL A 111 22.46 -3.11 10.42
C VAL A 111 20.97 -2.93 10.75
N ARG A 112 20.38 -3.86 11.53
CA ARG A 112 18.99 -3.73 12.01
C ARG A 112 18.82 -2.52 12.93
N GLN A 113 19.72 -2.33 13.88
CA GLN A 113 19.66 -1.22 14.82
C GLN A 113 19.81 0.13 14.11
N LYS A 114 20.61 0.19 13.03
CA LYS A 114 20.69 1.36 12.18
C LYS A 114 19.34 1.65 11.52
N ALA A 115 18.67 0.62 10.97
CA ALA A 115 17.35 0.75 10.37
C ALA A 115 16.31 1.22 11.39
N ILE A 116 16.26 0.61 12.57
CA ILE A 116 15.32 0.96 13.64
C ILE A 116 15.47 2.43 14.06
N ARG A 117 16.69 2.89 14.28
CA ARG A 117 16.95 4.30 14.65
C ARG A 117 16.50 5.27 13.55
N SER A 118 16.93 5.01 12.30
CA SER A 118 16.59 5.86 11.17
C SER A 118 15.08 5.90 10.90
N ILE A 119 14.40 4.74 10.96
CA ILE A 119 12.93 4.66 10.85
C ILE A 119 12.26 5.50 11.94
N LYS A 120 12.69 5.41 13.21
CA LYS A 120 12.11 6.21 14.31
C LYS A 120 12.28 7.71 14.11
N GLU A 121 13.45 8.16 13.64
CA GLU A 121 13.70 9.57 13.34
C GLU A 121 12.74 10.09 12.25
N ILE A 122 12.57 9.33 11.17
CA ILE A 122 11.66 9.70 10.10
C ILE A 122 10.21 9.64 10.55
N LEU A 123 9.80 8.64 11.35
CA LEU A 123 8.45 8.55 11.93
C LEU A 123 8.12 9.75 12.81
N THR A 124 9.08 10.24 13.60
CA THR A 124 8.89 11.45 14.40
C THR A 124 8.62 12.67 13.52
N ALA A 125 9.39 12.83 12.41
CA ALA A 125 9.17 13.90 11.44
C ALA A 125 7.84 13.73 10.70
N ALA A 126 7.49 12.50 10.28
CA ALA A 126 6.24 12.17 9.62
C ALA A 126 5.02 12.53 10.50
N GLY A 127 5.07 12.20 11.79
CA GLY A 127 4.05 12.58 12.76
C GLY A 127 3.93 14.08 12.94
N ALA A 128 5.04 14.81 13.05
CA ALA A 128 5.06 16.28 13.16
C ALA A 128 4.46 16.98 11.91
N LEU A 129 4.44 16.30 10.77
CA LEU A 129 3.84 16.76 9.51
C LEU A 129 2.43 16.22 9.27
N GLY A 130 1.90 15.38 10.15
CA GLY A 130 0.57 14.77 10.03
C GLY A 130 0.45 13.75 8.88
N ALA A 131 1.56 13.12 8.49
CA ALA A 131 1.57 12.08 7.46
C ALA A 131 0.80 10.84 7.93
N VAL A 132 0.12 10.14 6.99
CA VAL A 132 -0.57 8.88 7.28
C VAL A 132 0.39 7.81 7.76
N GLY A 133 1.60 7.76 7.20
CA GLY A 133 2.64 6.82 7.61
C GLY A 133 3.97 7.00 6.87
N LEU A 134 4.96 6.24 7.33
CA LEU A 134 6.24 6.01 6.65
C LEU A 134 6.19 4.68 5.91
N ILE A 135 6.48 4.70 4.63
CA ILE A 135 6.56 3.50 3.78
C ILE A 135 7.87 2.77 4.11
N VAL A 136 7.74 1.48 4.41
CA VAL A 136 8.86 0.63 4.81
C VAL A 136 8.87 -0.66 3.99
N VAL A 137 9.93 -0.83 3.21
CA VAL A 137 10.30 -2.09 2.56
C VAL A 137 11.24 -2.83 3.50
N PRO A 138 10.89 -4.03 4.00
CA PRO A 138 11.71 -4.74 5.00
C PRO A 138 13.09 -5.14 4.50
N ALA A 139 13.21 -5.58 3.24
CA ALA A 139 14.46 -5.85 2.55
C ALA A 139 14.26 -5.99 1.04
N PHE A 140 15.27 -5.60 0.27
CA PHE A 140 15.41 -5.88 -1.16
C PHE A 140 16.25 -7.14 -1.40
N HIS A 141 16.29 -7.64 -2.63
CA HIS A 141 17.19 -8.73 -3.01
C HIS A 141 18.64 -8.46 -2.59
N GLY A 142 19.30 -9.46 -2.05
CA GLY A 142 20.72 -9.40 -1.68
C GLY A 142 21.03 -8.65 -0.37
N GLN A 143 20.05 -8.02 0.27
CA GLN A 143 20.28 -7.27 1.51
C GLN A 143 20.31 -8.14 2.78
N THR A 144 19.77 -9.33 2.72
CA THR A 144 19.78 -10.32 3.82
C THR A 144 19.86 -11.73 3.26
N LYS A 145 20.34 -12.68 4.06
CA LYS A 145 20.37 -14.12 3.76
C LYS A 145 19.25 -14.90 4.46
N LEU A 146 18.42 -14.22 5.24
CA LEU A 146 17.30 -14.87 5.93
C LEU A 146 16.32 -15.49 4.93
N GLY A 147 15.84 -16.69 5.25
CA GLY A 147 14.72 -17.31 4.55
C GLY A 147 13.40 -16.56 4.82
N HIS A 148 12.37 -16.92 4.05
CA HIS A 148 11.06 -16.24 4.17
C HIS A 148 10.47 -16.37 5.59
N VAL A 149 10.57 -17.57 6.21
CA VAL A 149 10.04 -17.82 7.56
C VAL A 149 10.78 -16.99 8.59
N ASP A 150 12.12 -17.08 8.62
CA ASP A 150 12.94 -16.37 9.59
C ASP A 150 12.83 -14.85 9.45
N GLY A 151 12.77 -14.35 8.20
CA GLY A 151 12.57 -12.94 7.91
C GLY A 151 11.21 -12.43 8.42
N ARG A 152 10.14 -13.24 8.25
CA ARG A 152 8.82 -12.92 8.75
C ARG A 152 8.76 -12.93 10.29
N GLU A 153 9.30 -13.93 10.93
CA GLU A 153 9.36 -14.02 12.40
C GLU A 153 10.11 -12.82 12.98
N LEU A 154 11.26 -12.47 12.39
CA LEU A 154 12.03 -11.31 12.79
C LEU A 154 11.23 -10.01 12.60
N LEU A 155 10.57 -9.82 11.46
CA LEU A 155 9.76 -8.64 11.20
C LEU A 155 8.62 -8.50 12.20
N VAL A 156 7.86 -9.57 12.46
CA VAL A 156 6.77 -9.60 13.44
C VAL A 156 7.27 -9.26 14.85
N LYS A 157 8.49 -9.69 15.20
CA LYS A 157 9.13 -9.35 16.49
C LYS A 157 9.51 -7.88 16.61
N LEU A 158 9.94 -7.23 15.51
CA LEU A 158 10.43 -5.85 15.53
C LEU A 158 9.30 -4.80 15.42
N LEU A 159 8.25 -5.14 14.69
CA LEU A 159 7.17 -4.19 14.39
C LEU A 159 6.42 -3.63 15.60
N PRO A 160 6.19 -4.33 16.72
CA PRO A 160 5.53 -3.75 17.89
C PRO A 160 6.24 -2.51 18.46
N GLU A 161 7.57 -2.57 18.57
CA GLU A 161 8.38 -1.44 19.05
C GLU A 161 8.30 -0.23 18.12
N LEU A 162 8.44 -0.48 16.81
CA LEU A 162 8.36 0.56 15.79
C LEU A 162 6.93 1.11 15.66
N GLY A 163 5.93 0.24 15.74
CA GLY A 163 4.51 0.61 15.70
C GLY A 163 4.11 1.48 16.89
N GLU A 164 4.60 1.17 18.09
CA GLU A 164 4.36 1.99 19.28
C GLU A 164 4.99 3.39 19.14
N HIS A 165 6.21 3.47 18.60
CA HIS A 165 6.85 4.75 18.31
C HIS A 165 6.03 5.56 17.27
N ALA A 166 5.62 4.92 16.18
CA ALA A 166 4.80 5.55 15.16
C ALA A 166 3.45 6.03 15.71
N HIS A 167 2.78 5.20 16.49
CA HIS A 167 1.49 5.53 17.11
C HIS A 167 1.59 6.73 18.06
N LYS A 168 2.61 6.78 18.91
CA LYS A 168 2.88 7.93 19.79
C LYS A 168 3.18 9.21 19.00
N ALA A 169 3.83 9.09 17.86
CA ALA A 169 4.07 10.23 16.96
C ALA A 169 2.81 10.64 16.16
N GLY A 170 1.70 9.92 16.24
CA GLY A 170 0.47 10.19 15.48
C GLY A 170 0.52 9.75 14.02
N THR A 171 1.37 8.78 13.69
CA THR A 171 1.57 8.25 12.35
C THR A 171 1.63 6.70 12.37
N ARG A 172 2.04 6.05 11.27
CA ARG A 172 2.13 4.58 11.14
C ARG A 172 3.36 4.14 10.37
N ILE A 173 3.72 2.88 10.51
CA ILE A 173 4.52 2.15 9.53
C ILE A 173 3.56 1.64 8.46
N LEU A 174 3.93 1.80 7.20
CA LEU A 174 3.23 1.28 6.04
C LEU A 174 4.11 0.23 5.38
N LEU A 175 3.82 -1.04 5.61
CA LEU A 175 4.55 -2.13 4.94
C LEU A 175 4.23 -2.11 3.45
N GLU A 176 5.25 -2.07 2.61
CA GLU A 176 5.12 -2.10 1.16
C GLU A 176 5.51 -3.46 0.59
N PRO A 177 4.57 -4.19 -0.02
CA PRO A 177 4.88 -5.32 -0.89
C PRO A 177 5.45 -4.85 -2.22
N LEU A 178 6.60 -5.42 -2.62
CA LEU A 178 7.23 -5.13 -3.90
C LEU A 178 7.12 -6.30 -4.88
N ASN A 179 7.36 -6.03 -6.16
CA ASN A 179 7.40 -7.08 -7.18
C ASN A 179 8.62 -8.01 -7.01
N ARG A 180 8.52 -9.21 -7.63
CA ARG A 180 9.53 -10.29 -7.59
C ARG A 180 10.90 -9.95 -8.14
N ARG A 181 11.04 -8.83 -8.85
CA ARG A 181 12.34 -8.36 -9.37
C ARG A 181 13.13 -7.59 -8.31
N GLU A 182 12.43 -7.04 -7.32
CA GLU A 182 13.02 -6.18 -6.29
C GLU A 182 13.16 -6.89 -4.94
N THR A 183 12.19 -7.74 -4.59
CA THR A 183 12.23 -8.51 -3.34
C THR A 183 11.81 -9.97 -3.52
N TRP A 184 12.36 -10.82 -2.68
CA TRP A 184 11.91 -12.20 -2.52
C TRP A 184 10.90 -12.36 -1.38
N PHE A 185 10.82 -11.37 -0.49
CA PHE A 185 10.22 -11.51 0.83
C PHE A 185 8.73 -11.14 0.84
N LEU A 186 8.40 -9.87 0.80
CA LEU A 186 7.03 -9.38 0.92
C LEU A 186 6.56 -8.88 -0.44
N ARG A 187 5.59 -9.58 -1.07
CA ARG A 187 5.19 -9.30 -2.45
C ARG A 187 3.70 -9.10 -2.65
N GLN A 188 2.86 -9.59 -1.74
CA GLN A 188 1.41 -9.51 -1.87
C GLN A 188 0.78 -8.76 -0.69
N LEU A 189 -0.29 -8.01 -0.96
CA LEU A 189 -1.02 -7.25 0.06
C LEU A 189 -1.62 -8.17 1.13
N ALA A 190 -2.07 -9.35 0.75
CA ALA A 190 -2.61 -10.34 1.68
C ALA A 190 -1.59 -10.78 2.73
N ASP A 191 -0.32 -10.97 2.32
CA ASP A 191 0.78 -11.34 3.23
C ASP A 191 1.14 -10.19 4.17
N ALA A 192 1.20 -8.96 3.64
CA ALA A 192 1.43 -7.77 4.47
C ALA A 192 0.31 -7.57 5.51
N ALA A 193 -0.93 -7.75 5.10
CA ALA A 193 -2.08 -7.69 6.01
C ALA A 193 -2.05 -8.82 7.05
N ALA A 194 -1.56 -10.02 6.69
CA ALA A 194 -1.36 -11.11 7.64
C ALA A 194 -0.32 -10.75 8.71
N ILE A 195 0.80 -10.11 8.31
CA ILE A 195 1.80 -9.59 9.26
C ILE A 195 1.15 -8.54 10.18
N CYS A 196 0.38 -7.60 9.65
CA CYS A 196 -0.32 -6.60 10.47
C CYS A 196 -1.28 -7.24 11.48
N ARG A 197 -2.02 -8.30 11.09
CA ARG A 197 -2.89 -9.05 12.00
C ARG A 197 -2.12 -9.71 13.13
N ASP A 198 -0.99 -10.33 12.82
CA ASP A 198 -0.17 -11.02 13.82
C ASP A 198 0.50 -10.06 14.79
N VAL A 199 0.96 -8.90 14.30
CA VAL A 199 1.50 -7.81 15.12
C VAL A 199 0.41 -7.16 15.98
N ASN A 200 -0.81 -7.04 15.46
CA ASN A 200 -1.98 -6.47 16.11
C ASN A 200 -1.71 -5.12 16.79
N HIS A 201 -1.10 -4.17 16.06
CA HIS A 201 -0.74 -2.85 16.60
C HIS A 201 -1.26 -1.72 15.70
N PRO A 202 -1.93 -0.67 16.26
CA PRO A 202 -2.52 0.42 15.45
C PRO A 202 -1.51 1.27 14.70
N GLY A 203 -0.24 1.26 15.11
CA GLY A 203 0.87 1.93 14.44
C GLY A 203 1.48 1.15 13.27
N VAL A 204 0.89 -0.01 12.87
CA VAL A 204 1.39 -0.83 11.76
C VAL A 204 0.25 -1.06 10.78
N ALA A 205 0.53 -0.78 9.51
CA ALA A 205 -0.44 -0.84 8.42
C ALA A 205 0.24 -1.27 7.11
N VAL A 206 -0.51 -1.26 6.02
CA VAL A 206 -0.08 -1.69 4.68
C VAL A 206 -0.27 -0.55 3.70
N MET A 207 0.58 -0.47 2.72
CA MET A 207 0.33 0.24 1.47
C MET A 207 0.32 -0.72 0.28
N GLY A 208 -0.31 -0.31 -0.83
CA GLY A 208 -0.28 -1.04 -2.09
C GLY A 208 0.22 -0.15 -3.21
N ASP A 209 0.98 -0.72 -4.13
CA ASP A 209 1.42 -0.02 -5.34
C ASP A 209 0.87 -0.75 -6.57
N PHE A 210 0.04 -0.08 -7.35
CA PHE A 210 -0.56 -0.61 -8.57
C PHE A 210 0.49 -1.16 -9.56
N TRP A 211 1.69 -0.57 -9.61
CA TRP A 211 2.74 -1.07 -10.49
C TRP A 211 3.33 -2.39 -9.98
N HIS A 212 3.63 -2.50 -8.68
CA HIS A 212 4.09 -3.75 -8.08
C HIS A 212 3.02 -4.84 -8.16
N MET A 213 1.77 -4.49 -7.89
CA MET A 213 0.61 -5.40 -7.97
C MET A 213 0.43 -5.99 -9.37
N THR A 214 0.76 -5.26 -10.43
CA THR A 214 0.69 -5.77 -11.81
C THR A 214 1.48 -7.08 -12.01
N TRP A 215 2.54 -7.30 -11.24
CA TRP A 215 3.42 -8.48 -11.33
C TRP A 215 3.08 -9.57 -10.32
N GLU A 216 2.40 -9.24 -9.24
CA GLU A 216 2.24 -10.12 -8.09
C GLU A 216 0.79 -10.48 -7.76
N GLU A 217 -0.17 -9.64 -8.13
CA GLU A 217 -1.56 -9.84 -7.76
C GLU A 217 -2.40 -10.29 -8.97
N PRO A 218 -3.22 -11.35 -8.82
CA PRO A 218 -4.11 -11.80 -9.91
C PRO A 218 -5.29 -10.84 -10.15
N SER A 219 -5.63 -10.01 -9.18
CA SER A 219 -6.68 -8.99 -9.22
C SER A 219 -6.38 -7.89 -8.20
N ASP A 220 -6.36 -6.65 -8.65
CA ASP A 220 -6.20 -5.49 -7.77
C ASP A 220 -7.37 -5.37 -6.78
N PHE A 221 -8.59 -5.68 -7.24
CA PHE A 221 -9.78 -5.72 -6.38
C PHE A 221 -9.57 -6.66 -5.20
N ALA A 222 -9.20 -7.92 -5.49
CA ALA A 222 -9.01 -8.94 -4.47
C ALA A 222 -7.88 -8.57 -3.50
N ALA A 223 -6.79 -7.99 -4.00
CA ALA A 223 -5.66 -7.55 -3.21
C ALA A 223 -6.04 -6.45 -2.21
N PHE A 224 -6.74 -5.40 -2.65
CA PHE A 224 -7.21 -4.35 -1.74
C PHE A 224 -8.26 -4.84 -0.74
N VAL A 225 -9.16 -5.74 -1.15
CA VAL A 225 -10.12 -6.37 -0.23
C VAL A 225 -9.41 -7.22 0.82
N ALA A 226 -8.36 -7.97 0.44
CA ALA A 226 -7.55 -8.76 1.37
C ALA A 226 -6.79 -7.90 2.38
N ALA A 227 -6.30 -6.72 1.96
CA ALA A 227 -5.68 -5.74 2.83
C ALA A 227 -6.70 -5.08 3.79
N GLY A 228 -7.92 -4.84 3.32
CA GLY A 228 -9.03 -4.31 4.10
C GLY A 228 -8.69 -3.02 4.85
N SER A 229 -9.03 -2.95 6.13
CA SER A 229 -8.79 -1.77 6.98
C SER A 229 -7.30 -1.48 7.27
N TYR A 230 -6.40 -2.44 6.99
CA TYR A 230 -4.96 -2.21 7.11
C TYR A 230 -4.41 -1.35 5.97
N LEU A 231 -5.11 -1.23 4.82
CA LEU A 231 -4.66 -0.41 3.71
C LEU A 231 -4.77 1.08 4.05
N GLN A 232 -3.64 1.77 4.14
CA GLN A 232 -3.59 3.18 4.55
C GLN A 232 -2.94 4.10 3.51
N HIS A 233 -2.31 3.57 2.48
CA HIS A 233 -1.73 4.35 1.38
C HIS A 233 -1.71 3.54 0.08
N VAL A 234 -1.71 4.25 -1.06
CA VAL A 234 -1.64 3.61 -2.37
C VAL A 234 -0.71 4.42 -3.27
N HIS A 235 0.21 3.73 -3.95
CA HIS A 235 0.97 4.28 -5.07
C HIS A 235 0.34 3.91 -6.41
N ILE A 236 0.54 4.78 -7.40
CA ILE A 236 0.06 4.56 -8.76
C ILE A 236 1.08 5.06 -9.79
N ALA A 237 1.30 4.22 -10.80
CA ALA A 237 2.08 4.51 -11.99
C ALA A 237 1.48 3.75 -13.18
N SER A 238 1.96 4.00 -14.40
CA SER A 238 1.63 3.19 -15.55
C SER A 238 2.09 1.74 -15.35
N ARG A 239 1.32 0.79 -15.88
CA ARG A 239 1.43 -0.64 -15.56
C ARG A 239 2.71 -1.31 -16.04
N LYS A 240 3.28 -0.87 -17.18
CA LYS A 240 4.44 -1.53 -17.80
C LYS A 240 5.76 -0.85 -17.46
N GLU A 241 5.81 0.47 -17.64
CA GLU A 241 7.08 1.21 -17.62
C GLU A 241 7.27 2.09 -16.38
N ARG A 242 6.31 2.05 -15.43
CA ARG A 242 6.31 2.89 -14.22
C ARG A 242 6.41 4.39 -14.55
N LYS A 243 5.70 4.79 -15.62
CA LYS A 243 5.57 6.18 -16.06
C LYS A 243 4.27 6.78 -15.50
N MET A 244 3.91 7.97 -15.98
CA MET A 244 2.66 8.63 -15.58
C MET A 244 1.47 7.75 -15.93
N PRO A 245 0.44 7.63 -15.06
CA PRO A 245 -0.78 6.89 -15.38
C PRO A 245 -1.39 7.35 -16.72
N GLY A 246 -1.60 6.40 -17.64
CA GLY A 246 -2.09 6.65 -19.00
C GLY A 246 -1.00 6.85 -20.05
N GLU A 247 0.29 6.86 -19.68
CA GLU A 247 1.38 6.88 -20.66
C GLU A 247 1.72 5.52 -21.24
N ASP A 248 1.21 4.42 -20.65
CA ASP A 248 1.24 3.09 -21.27
C ASP A 248 -0.11 2.78 -21.91
N GLU A 249 -0.05 2.21 -23.12
CA GLU A 249 -1.27 1.79 -23.82
C GLU A 249 -2.03 0.72 -23.00
N GLY A 250 -3.32 0.97 -22.78
CA GLY A 250 -4.21 0.06 -22.05
C GLY A 250 -4.15 0.20 -20.53
N ASP A 251 -3.53 1.24 -19.99
CA ASP A 251 -3.56 1.52 -18.55
C ASP A 251 -4.99 1.53 -18.01
N ASN A 252 -5.28 0.62 -17.10
CA ASN A 252 -6.59 0.44 -16.51
C ASN A 252 -6.48 0.11 -15.01
N TYR A 253 -7.14 0.91 -14.19
CA TYR A 253 -7.14 0.81 -12.72
C TYR A 253 -8.53 0.54 -12.16
N VAL A 254 -9.57 0.35 -13.02
CA VAL A 254 -10.98 0.21 -12.62
C VAL A 254 -11.18 -0.92 -11.62
N ASP A 255 -10.52 -2.08 -11.83
CA ASP A 255 -10.61 -3.22 -10.91
C ASP A 255 -10.14 -2.86 -9.50
N GLY A 256 -8.97 -2.25 -9.38
CA GLY A 256 -8.45 -1.78 -8.09
C GLY A 256 -9.28 -0.66 -7.48
N MET A 257 -9.77 0.28 -8.28
CA MET A 257 -10.65 1.35 -7.80
C MET A 257 -11.97 0.82 -7.24
N ARG A 258 -12.52 -0.26 -7.82
CA ARG A 258 -13.65 -1.00 -7.24
C ARG A 258 -13.29 -1.60 -5.88
N GLY A 259 -12.09 -2.18 -5.76
CA GLY A 259 -11.59 -2.69 -4.47
C GLY A 259 -11.49 -1.61 -3.41
N LEU A 260 -10.91 -0.45 -3.76
CA LEU A 260 -10.82 0.72 -2.87
C LEU A 260 -12.22 1.23 -2.47
N LYS A 261 -13.16 1.29 -3.41
CA LYS A 261 -14.57 1.65 -3.10
C LYS A 261 -15.22 0.63 -2.19
N PHE A 262 -14.98 -0.67 -2.43
CA PHE A 262 -15.56 -1.74 -1.63
C PHE A 262 -15.14 -1.67 -0.16
N ILE A 263 -13.86 -1.38 0.11
CA ILE A 263 -13.35 -1.23 1.48
C ILE A 263 -13.60 0.15 2.10
N GLY A 264 -14.20 1.11 1.37
CA GLY A 264 -14.46 2.46 1.85
C GLY A 264 -13.20 3.30 2.05
N TYR A 265 -12.20 3.17 1.18
CA TYR A 265 -10.88 3.81 1.29
C TYR A 265 -10.97 5.33 1.38
N GLN A 266 -10.26 5.95 2.36
CA GLN A 266 -10.34 7.38 2.68
C GLN A 266 -9.03 8.14 2.49
N ASN A 267 -7.91 7.43 2.31
CA ASN A 267 -6.58 8.03 2.23
C ASN A 267 -6.18 8.36 0.79
N PHE A 268 -4.90 8.47 0.52
CA PHE A 268 -4.37 9.02 -0.73
C PHE A 268 -3.97 7.93 -1.73
N ILE A 269 -4.11 8.26 -3.02
CA ILE A 269 -3.48 7.58 -4.14
C ILE A 269 -2.40 8.51 -4.67
N SER A 270 -1.13 8.14 -4.50
CA SER A 270 0.03 8.99 -4.76
C SER A 270 0.77 8.56 -6.02
N PHE A 271 1.11 9.53 -6.86
CA PHE A 271 1.92 9.30 -8.04
C PHE A 271 3.36 9.03 -7.64
N GLU A 272 3.81 7.79 -7.87
CA GLU A 272 5.20 7.36 -7.74
C GLU A 272 5.69 6.82 -9.09
N CYS A 273 6.14 7.71 -9.96
CA CYS A 273 6.38 7.38 -11.36
C CYS A 273 7.38 8.31 -12.03
N GLY A 274 7.92 7.87 -13.16
CA GLY A 274 8.55 8.76 -14.13
C GLY A 274 7.52 9.42 -15.04
N SER A 275 7.98 10.07 -16.10
CA SER A 275 7.16 10.55 -17.21
C SER A 275 7.88 10.32 -18.53
N LYS A 276 7.13 10.00 -19.60
CA LYS A 276 7.67 9.93 -20.97
C LYS A 276 7.86 11.32 -21.57
N GLY A 277 7.09 12.29 -21.09
CA GLY A 277 7.09 13.67 -21.57
C GLY A 277 7.26 14.68 -20.45
N ASP A 278 6.78 15.90 -20.68
CA ASP A 278 6.76 16.96 -19.67
C ASP A 278 5.69 16.66 -18.59
N PRO A 279 6.08 16.51 -17.32
CA PRO A 279 5.12 16.29 -16.23
C PRO A 279 4.04 17.38 -16.12
N ARG A 280 4.32 18.59 -16.60
CA ARG A 280 3.32 19.68 -16.64
C ARG A 280 2.14 19.38 -17.56
N GLN A 281 2.33 18.50 -18.54
CA GLN A 281 1.29 18.06 -19.48
C GLN A 281 0.72 16.68 -19.08
N SER A 282 1.58 15.76 -18.68
CA SER A 282 1.17 14.40 -18.39
C SER A 282 0.42 14.26 -17.05
N ILE A 283 0.76 15.04 -16.01
CA ILE A 283 0.01 15.03 -14.74
C ILE A 283 -1.46 15.40 -14.92
N PRO A 284 -1.84 16.52 -15.57
CA PRO A 284 -3.24 16.84 -15.81
C PRO A 284 -3.99 15.78 -16.64
N ALA A 285 -3.31 15.13 -17.59
CA ALA A 285 -3.90 14.04 -18.37
C ALA A 285 -4.17 12.80 -17.50
N ALA A 286 -3.18 12.41 -16.67
CA ALA A 286 -3.34 11.32 -15.71
C ALA A 286 -4.47 11.58 -14.71
N VAL A 287 -4.59 12.79 -14.18
CA VAL A 287 -5.68 13.17 -13.27
C VAL A 287 -7.06 12.99 -13.93
N ARG A 288 -7.22 13.39 -15.20
CA ARG A 288 -8.47 13.16 -15.94
C ARG A 288 -8.77 11.66 -16.07
N LEU A 289 -7.81 10.87 -16.54
CA LEU A 289 -7.95 9.43 -16.67
C LEU A 289 -8.38 8.77 -15.35
N LEU A 290 -7.71 9.11 -14.25
CA LEU A 290 -8.02 8.50 -12.95
C LEU A 290 -9.41 8.89 -12.44
N ARG A 291 -9.86 10.12 -12.68
CA ARG A 291 -11.23 10.56 -12.35
C ARG A 291 -12.28 9.83 -13.18
N GLU A 292 -12.04 9.64 -14.48
CA GLU A 292 -12.92 8.90 -15.38
C GLU A 292 -13.02 7.44 -14.95
N GLN A 293 -11.88 6.79 -14.67
CA GLN A 293 -11.85 5.40 -14.23
C GLN A 293 -12.45 5.22 -12.83
N TRP A 294 -12.24 6.19 -11.93
CA TRP A 294 -12.91 6.21 -10.64
C TRP A 294 -14.42 6.30 -10.77
N ALA A 295 -14.93 7.13 -11.67
CA ALA A 295 -16.37 7.23 -11.91
C ALA A 295 -16.96 5.95 -12.49
N ALA A 296 -16.19 5.21 -13.31
CA ALA A 296 -16.60 3.94 -13.92
C ALA A 296 -16.48 2.71 -12.98
N ALA A 297 -15.77 2.83 -11.87
CA ALA A 297 -15.54 1.76 -10.91
C ALA A 297 -16.77 1.56 -9.90
#